data_12357872cca97650cec0af1db68d1739
#
_entry.id   12357872cca97650cec0af1db68d1739
#
_cell.length_a   1.000
_cell.length_b   1.000
_cell.length_c   1.000
_cell.angle_alpha   90.00
_cell.angle_beta   90.00
_cell.angle_gamma   90.00
#
_symmetry.space_group_name_H-M   'P 1'
#
loop_
_entity.id
_entity.type
_entity.pdbx_description
1 polymer ?
#
loop_
_entity_poly.entity_id
_entity_poly.type
_entity_poly.pdbx_seq_one_letter_code
_entity_poly.pdbx_strand_id
1 'polypeptide(L)'
;MAQDIHALVQSHGYQRIRLVGHDVGLMVAYAYGAQYPAEVDRLVLMEAFLPGIGDWQKVWLLRDLWHFHFYGKTPLALVTGRERIYLEHFWNDFAADPAKSVSEADREYYANEYASPGHMKAGMEVFRAFAKDADDFAELAATKLQMPLLVLSGEKAGGPFLIERGKMVASNVEGALVMGSGHWLMEEAPDQVIPKLVEFLDR
;
A
#
# COMPACT_ATOMS: atom_id res chain seq x y z
N MET A 1 2.05 -12.39 -4.57
CA MET A 1 2.34 -11.08 -5.21
C MET A 1 3.83 -10.72 -5.19
N ALA A 2 4.56 -10.69 -4.06
CA ALA A 2 6.00 -10.36 -4.09
C ALA A 2 6.82 -11.28 -5.00
N GLN A 3 6.56 -12.58 -5.00
CA GLN A 3 7.20 -13.54 -5.91
C GLN A 3 6.85 -13.31 -7.39
N ASP A 4 5.65 -12.82 -7.69
CA ASP A 4 5.26 -12.49 -9.06
C ASP A 4 6.03 -11.26 -9.56
N ILE A 5 6.21 -10.24 -8.70
CA ILE A 5 7.07 -9.09 -9.00
C ILE A 5 8.52 -9.52 -9.17
N HIS A 6 9.04 -10.44 -8.33
CA HIS A 6 10.38 -10.99 -8.50
C HIS A 6 10.53 -11.68 -9.86
N ALA A 7 9.59 -12.53 -10.25
CA ALA A 7 9.62 -13.19 -11.55
C ALA A 7 9.58 -12.17 -12.71
N LEU A 8 8.79 -11.09 -12.58
CA LEU A 8 8.74 -10.01 -13.56
C LEU A 8 10.10 -9.29 -13.68
N VAL A 9 10.72 -8.92 -12.56
CA VAL A 9 12.04 -8.26 -12.52
C VAL A 9 13.09 -9.15 -13.21
N GLN A 10 13.12 -10.44 -12.87
CA GLN A 10 14.04 -11.40 -13.49
C GLN A 10 13.78 -11.57 -14.99
N SER A 11 12.52 -11.56 -15.43
CA SER A 11 12.16 -11.68 -16.86
C SER A 11 12.68 -10.52 -17.72
N HIS A 12 12.86 -9.33 -17.07
CA HIS A 12 13.48 -8.16 -17.72
C HIS A 12 15.00 -8.11 -17.59
N GLY A 13 15.63 -9.09 -16.94
CA GLY A 13 17.07 -9.16 -16.77
C GLY A 13 17.65 -8.19 -15.75
N TYR A 14 16.83 -7.52 -14.95
CA TYR A 14 17.30 -6.64 -13.87
C TYR A 14 17.78 -7.47 -12.68
N GLN A 15 18.96 -7.09 -12.18
CA GLN A 15 19.51 -7.71 -10.97
C GLN A 15 19.29 -6.88 -9.72
N ARG A 16 19.09 -5.57 -9.89
CA ARG A 16 18.81 -4.63 -8.80
C ARG A 16 17.80 -3.60 -9.25
N ILE A 17 16.90 -3.24 -8.33
CA ILE A 17 15.83 -2.30 -8.59
C ILE A 17 15.71 -1.29 -7.46
N ARG A 18 15.06 -0.17 -7.75
CA ARG A 18 14.52 0.78 -6.78
C ARG A 18 13.01 0.54 -6.73
N LEU A 19 12.50 0.23 -5.55
CA LEU A 19 11.14 -0.25 -5.40
C LEU A 19 10.29 0.75 -4.64
N VAL A 20 9.13 1.07 -5.18
CA VAL A 20 8.15 1.98 -4.58
C VAL A 20 6.82 1.25 -4.46
N GLY A 21 6.22 1.28 -3.29
CA GLY A 21 4.90 0.69 -3.05
C GLY A 21 3.98 1.63 -2.29
N HIS A 22 2.74 1.74 -2.75
CA HIS A 22 1.67 2.48 -2.11
C HIS A 22 0.51 1.55 -1.79
N ASP A 23 -0.14 1.72 -0.65
CA ASP A 23 -1.27 0.91 -0.17
C ASP A 23 -0.92 -0.60 -0.16
N VAL A 24 -1.69 -1.46 -0.79
CA VAL A 24 -1.36 -2.89 -0.94
C VAL A 24 0.01 -3.09 -1.60
N GLY A 25 0.40 -2.20 -2.52
CA GLY A 25 1.72 -2.19 -3.13
C GLY A 25 2.86 -1.98 -2.11
N LEU A 26 2.63 -1.25 -1.01
CA LEU A 26 3.57 -1.14 0.11
C LEU A 26 3.82 -2.51 0.76
N MET A 27 2.75 -3.29 0.98
CA MET A 27 2.86 -4.64 1.57
C MET A 27 3.65 -5.57 0.66
N VAL A 28 3.39 -5.51 -0.66
CA VAL A 28 4.12 -6.28 -1.68
C VAL A 28 5.58 -5.87 -1.73
N ALA A 29 5.87 -4.56 -1.71
CA ALA A 29 7.22 -4.02 -1.75
C ALA A 29 8.03 -4.38 -0.49
N TYR A 30 7.42 -4.33 0.70
CA TYR A 30 8.02 -4.80 1.94
C TYR A 30 8.38 -6.30 1.85
N ALA A 31 7.42 -7.13 1.46
CA ALA A 31 7.63 -8.57 1.33
C ALA A 31 8.71 -8.91 0.28
N TYR A 32 8.78 -8.15 -0.81
CA TYR A 32 9.84 -8.27 -1.81
C TYR A 32 11.21 -7.95 -1.19
N GLY A 33 11.34 -6.77 -0.56
CA GLY A 33 12.60 -6.33 0.04
C GLY A 33 13.11 -7.27 1.14
N ALA A 34 12.18 -7.89 1.89
CA ALA A 34 12.52 -8.86 2.93
C ALA A 34 12.95 -10.23 2.38
N GLN A 35 12.32 -10.68 1.29
CA GLN A 35 12.65 -11.97 0.65
C GLN A 35 13.85 -11.88 -0.29
N TYR A 36 14.06 -10.75 -0.96
CA TYR A 36 15.11 -10.53 -1.97
C TYR A 36 15.96 -9.28 -1.66
N PRO A 37 16.55 -9.17 -0.46
CA PRO A 37 17.21 -7.93 -0.02
C PRO A 37 18.40 -7.53 -0.90
N ALA A 38 19.06 -8.47 -1.56
CA ALA A 38 20.19 -8.20 -2.46
C ALA A 38 19.75 -7.54 -3.78
N GLU A 39 18.48 -7.61 -4.13
CA GLU A 39 17.94 -7.08 -5.38
C GLU A 39 17.39 -5.65 -5.22
N VAL A 40 17.31 -5.12 -3.99
CA VAL A 40 16.71 -3.79 -3.74
C VAL A 40 17.78 -2.79 -3.33
N ASP A 41 18.02 -1.79 -4.18
CA ASP A 41 18.91 -0.68 -3.87
C ASP A 41 18.30 0.30 -2.87
N ARG A 42 17.03 0.64 -3.08
CA ARG A 42 16.24 1.56 -2.26
C ARG A 42 14.79 1.14 -2.24
N LEU A 43 14.17 1.33 -1.09
CA LEU A 43 12.77 0.99 -0.88
C LEU A 43 11.99 2.22 -0.45
N VAL A 44 10.83 2.44 -1.05
CA VAL A 44 9.87 3.46 -0.60
C VAL A 44 8.55 2.79 -0.25
N LEU A 45 8.06 3.06 0.95
CA LEU A 45 6.79 2.58 1.46
C LEU A 45 5.85 3.76 1.72
N MET A 46 4.69 3.78 1.07
CA MET A 46 3.75 4.88 1.13
C MET A 46 2.38 4.42 1.63
N GLU A 47 1.91 5.07 2.68
CA GLU A 47 0.53 5.14 3.16
C GLU A 47 -0.23 3.81 3.21
N ALA A 48 0.28 2.84 3.98
CA ALA A 48 -0.46 1.67 4.43
C ALA A 48 0.16 1.07 5.69
N PHE A 49 -0.58 0.17 6.32
CA PHE A 49 -0.09 -0.63 7.45
C PHE A 49 0.59 -1.90 6.95
N LEU A 50 1.54 -2.40 7.73
CA LEU A 50 2.08 -3.74 7.54
C LEU A 50 1.33 -4.71 8.46
N PRO A 51 0.54 -5.66 7.92
CA PRO A 51 -0.08 -6.71 8.72
C PRO A 51 0.92 -7.38 9.67
N GLY A 52 0.51 -7.66 10.90
CA GLY A 52 1.35 -8.32 11.91
C GLY A 52 2.42 -7.45 12.56
N ILE A 53 2.68 -6.22 12.08
CA ILE A 53 3.73 -5.36 12.63
C ILE A 53 3.16 -4.40 13.68
N GLY A 54 3.78 -4.43 14.86
CA GLY A 54 3.39 -3.58 15.99
C GLY A 54 1.98 -3.89 16.49
N ASP A 55 1.20 -2.84 16.79
CA ASP A 55 -0.18 -2.99 17.30
C ASP A 55 -1.19 -3.36 16.20
N TRP A 56 -0.81 -4.31 15.32
CA TRP A 56 -1.63 -4.72 14.19
C TRP A 56 -3.07 -5.05 14.57
N GLN A 57 -3.28 -5.73 15.70
CA GLN A 57 -4.61 -6.10 16.17
C GLN A 57 -5.53 -4.89 16.38
N LYS A 58 -4.97 -3.75 16.81
CA LYS A 58 -5.76 -2.51 16.95
C LYS A 58 -6.15 -1.94 15.59
N VAL A 59 -5.23 -1.97 14.61
CA VAL A 59 -5.49 -1.54 13.23
C VAL A 59 -6.55 -2.44 12.60
N TRP A 60 -6.38 -3.77 12.73
CA TRP A 60 -7.31 -4.78 12.21
C TRP A 60 -8.75 -4.58 12.67
N LEU A 61 -8.95 -4.06 13.87
CA LEU A 61 -10.26 -3.84 14.48
C LEU A 61 -10.78 -2.40 14.33
N LEU A 62 -10.10 -1.52 13.60
CA LEU A 62 -10.59 -0.17 13.35
C LEU A 62 -11.88 -0.22 12.53
N ARG A 63 -12.91 0.46 13.03
CA ARG A 63 -14.22 0.53 12.36
C ARG A 63 -14.15 1.08 10.95
N ASP A 64 -13.33 2.09 10.75
CA ASP A 64 -13.20 2.79 9.46
C ASP A 64 -12.49 1.94 8.41
N LEU A 65 -11.81 0.87 8.84
CA LEU A 65 -11.19 -0.13 7.97
C LEU A 65 -12.08 -1.38 7.79
N TRP A 66 -13.39 -1.22 7.83
CA TRP A 66 -14.36 -2.32 7.71
C TRP A 66 -14.16 -3.16 6.44
N HIS A 67 -13.63 -2.58 5.37
CA HIS A 67 -13.32 -3.28 4.11
C HIS A 67 -12.28 -4.39 4.29
N PHE A 68 -11.43 -4.35 5.32
CA PHE A 68 -10.52 -5.45 5.66
C PHE A 68 -11.26 -6.76 5.96
N HIS A 69 -12.52 -6.67 6.34
CA HIS A 69 -13.38 -7.83 6.67
C HIS A 69 -14.49 -8.08 5.63
N PHE A 70 -14.53 -7.27 4.56
CA PHE A 70 -15.61 -7.27 3.59
C PHE A 70 -15.24 -8.06 2.33
N TYR A 71 -15.24 -9.41 2.47
CA TYR A 71 -14.91 -10.34 1.39
C TYR A 71 -15.78 -11.60 1.47
N GLY A 72 -15.78 -12.40 0.39
CA GLY A 72 -16.54 -13.63 0.28
C GLY A 72 -17.79 -13.52 -0.59
N LYS A 73 -18.62 -14.55 -0.58
CA LYS A 73 -19.76 -14.66 -1.51
C LYS A 73 -20.80 -13.55 -1.34
N THR A 74 -21.17 -13.25 -0.09
CA THR A 74 -22.21 -12.25 0.18
C THR A 74 -21.73 -10.82 -0.09
N PRO A 75 -20.57 -10.37 0.40
CA PRO A 75 -20.00 -9.08 0.02
C PRO A 75 -19.88 -8.92 -1.50
N LEU A 76 -19.33 -9.90 -2.19
CA LEU A 76 -19.22 -9.87 -3.65
C LEU A 76 -20.58 -9.69 -4.34
N ALA A 77 -21.60 -10.44 -3.90
CA ALA A 77 -22.94 -10.33 -4.47
C ALA A 77 -23.59 -8.96 -4.20
N LEU A 78 -23.28 -8.32 -3.06
CA LEU A 78 -23.77 -6.98 -2.73
C LEU A 78 -23.11 -5.90 -3.59
N VAL A 79 -21.83 -6.07 -3.96
CA VAL A 79 -21.06 -5.09 -4.74
C VAL A 79 -21.27 -5.26 -6.25
N THR A 80 -21.52 -6.48 -6.72
CA THR A 80 -21.70 -6.74 -8.16
C THR A 80 -22.76 -5.82 -8.76
N GLY A 81 -22.37 -5.06 -9.82
CA GLY A 81 -23.18 -4.01 -10.44
C GLY A 81 -23.24 -2.70 -9.64
N ARG A 82 -22.45 -2.58 -8.58
CA ARG A 82 -22.32 -1.39 -7.72
C ARG A 82 -20.86 -1.10 -7.39
N GLU A 83 -19.93 -1.57 -8.21
CA GLU A 83 -18.49 -1.45 -8.00
C GLU A 83 -18.09 0.00 -7.75
N ARG A 84 -18.66 0.94 -8.50
CA ARG A 84 -18.44 2.37 -8.33
C ARG A 84 -18.76 2.84 -6.91
N ILE A 85 -19.90 2.43 -6.36
CA ILE A 85 -20.36 2.82 -5.01
C ILE A 85 -19.39 2.28 -3.96
N TYR A 86 -18.94 1.03 -4.12
CA TYR A 86 -17.97 0.43 -3.20
C TYR A 86 -16.60 1.12 -3.26
N LEU A 87 -16.13 1.43 -4.45
CA LEU A 87 -14.83 2.08 -4.65
C LEU A 87 -14.83 3.54 -4.17
N GLU A 88 -15.96 4.24 -4.18
CA GLU A 88 -16.07 5.59 -3.63
C GLU A 88 -15.72 5.66 -2.14
N HIS A 89 -15.93 4.59 -1.37
CA HIS A 89 -15.43 4.49 -0.01
C HIS A 89 -13.92 4.78 0.07
N PHE A 90 -13.12 4.15 -0.78
CA PHE A 90 -11.67 4.34 -0.79
C PHE A 90 -11.28 5.75 -1.25
N TRP A 91 -11.94 6.25 -2.28
CA TRP A 91 -11.58 7.55 -2.88
C TRP A 91 -12.03 8.75 -2.05
N ASN A 92 -13.08 8.60 -1.27
CA ASN A 92 -13.65 9.70 -0.50
C ASN A 92 -13.28 9.66 0.97
N ASP A 93 -13.41 8.48 1.62
CA ASP A 93 -13.28 8.39 3.07
C ASP A 93 -11.82 8.42 3.53
N PHE A 94 -10.87 8.08 2.65
CA PHE A 94 -9.44 8.13 2.96
C PHE A 94 -8.70 9.35 2.37
N ALA A 95 -9.37 10.18 1.59
CA ALA A 95 -8.81 11.43 1.10
C ALA A 95 -8.88 12.53 2.17
N ALA A 96 -7.88 13.41 2.20
CA ALA A 96 -7.99 14.66 2.96
C ALA A 96 -8.95 15.64 2.28
N ASP A 97 -8.95 15.63 0.94
CA ASP A 97 -9.87 16.39 0.09
C ASP A 97 -10.39 15.47 -1.04
N PRO A 98 -11.61 14.90 -0.91
CA PRO A 98 -12.17 14.01 -1.93
C PRO A 98 -12.23 14.61 -3.34
N ALA A 99 -12.31 15.95 -3.45
CA ALA A 99 -12.34 16.63 -4.75
C ALA A 99 -10.96 16.66 -5.44
N LYS A 100 -9.89 16.43 -4.70
CA LYS A 100 -8.49 16.36 -5.18
C LYS A 100 -7.90 14.98 -5.20
N SER A 101 -8.64 13.96 -4.74
CA SER A 101 -8.17 12.59 -4.74
C SER A 101 -8.14 12.00 -6.16
N VAL A 102 -8.94 11.02 -6.44
CA VAL A 102 -9.00 10.37 -7.76
C VAL A 102 -9.92 11.16 -8.69
N SER A 103 -9.47 11.49 -9.89
CA SER A 103 -10.27 12.22 -10.89
C SER A 103 -11.52 11.44 -11.31
N GLU A 104 -12.57 12.13 -11.78
CA GLU A 104 -13.80 11.46 -12.23
C GLU A 104 -13.53 10.47 -13.38
N ALA A 105 -12.65 10.84 -14.31
CA ALA A 105 -12.27 9.96 -15.42
C ALA A 105 -11.60 8.66 -14.92
N ASP A 106 -10.70 8.77 -13.92
CA ASP A 106 -10.05 7.59 -13.33
C ASP A 106 -11.04 6.77 -12.50
N ARG A 107 -11.95 7.41 -11.77
CA ARG A 107 -13.01 6.73 -11.02
C ARG A 107 -13.90 5.88 -11.95
N GLU A 108 -14.28 6.44 -13.09
CA GLU A 108 -15.05 5.72 -14.11
C GLU A 108 -14.23 4.55 -14.67
N TYR A 109 -12.97 4.80 -15.03
CA TYR A 109 -12.07 3.77 -15.54
C TYR A 109 -11.92 2.61 -14.54
N TYR A 110 -11.57 2.90 -13.29
CA TYR A 110 -11.41 1.86 -12.27
C TYR A 110 -12.71 1.10 -11.98
N ALA A 111 -13.85 1.79 -11.91
CA ALA A 111 -15.14 1.13 -11.70
C ALA A 111 -15.46 0.13 -12.82
N ASN A 112 -15.18 0.50 -14.07
CA ASN A 112 -15.36 -0.39 -15.22
C ASN A 112 -14.40 -1.58 -15.20
N GLU A 113 -13.13 -1.37 -14.83
CA GLU A 113 -12.17 -2.44 -14.69
C GLU A 113 -12.55 -3.43 -13.58
N TYR A 114 -12.99 -2.93 -12.41
CA TYR A 114 -13.43 -3.80 -11.33
C TYR A 114 -14.76 -4.51 -11.61
N ALA A 115 -15.61 -3.97 -12.51
CA ALA A 115 -16.82 -4.64 -12.99
C ALA A 115 -16.53 -5.82 -13.94
N SER A 116 -15.30 -5.91 -14.47
CA SER A 116 -14.89 -7.04 -15.32
C SER A 116 -14.93 -8.37 -14.56
N PRO A 117 -15.25 -9.49 -15.24
CA PRO A 117 -15.42 -10.78 -14.60
C PRO A 117 -14.22 -11.20 -13.73
N GLY A 118 -14.43 -11.36 -12.44
CA GLY A 118 -13.43 -11.82 -11.48
C GLY A 118 -12.59 -10.72 -10.85
N HIS A 119 -12.55 -9.49 -11.38
CA HIS A 119 -11.67 -8.42 -10.88
C HIS A 119 -12.05 -7.98 -9.46
N MET A 120 -13.34 -7.68 -9.20
CA MET A 120 -13.82 -7.34 -7.86
C MET A 120 -13.54 -8.45 -6.84
N LYS A 121 -13.76 -9.71 -7.26
CA LYS A 121 -13.43 -10.86 -6.42
C LYS A 121 -11.94 -10.89 -6.08
N ALA A 122 -11.08 -10.69 -7.05
CA ALA A 122 -9.62 -10.67 -6.84
C ALA A 122 -9.21 -9.56 -5.86
N GLY A 123 -9.76 -8.36 -6.00
CA GLY A 123 -9.53 -7.25 -5.07
C GLY A 123 -9.95 -7.59 -3.63
N MET A 124 -11.13 -8.18 -3.44
CA MET A 124 -11.59 -8.61 -2.11
C MET A 124 -10.74 -9.72 -1.49
N GLU A 125 -10.20 -10.64 -2.30
CA GLU A 125 -9.33 -11.72 -1.81
C GLU A 125 -7.98 -11.21 -1.27
N VAL A 126 -7.54 -9.99 -1.66
CA VAL A 126 -6.37 -9.35 -1.06
C VAL A 126 -6.58 -9.13 0.43
N PHE A 127 -7.74 -8.60 0.83
CA PHE A 127 -8.07 -8.39 2.25
C PHE A 127 -8.18 -9.71 3.02
N ARG A 128 -8.66 -10.77 2.36
CA ARG A 128 -8.68 -12.10 2.97
C ARG A 128 -7.28 -12.61 3.32
N ALA A 129 -6.27 -12.25 2.53
CA ALA A 129 -4.89 -12.68 2.74
C ALA A 129 -4.24 -12.02 3.98
N PHE A 130 -4.73 -10.87 4.44
CA PHE A 130 -4.10 -10.09 5.52
C PHE A 130 -3.88 -10.87 6.82
N ALA A 131 -4.75 -11.83 7.14
CA ALA A 131 -4.56 -12.67 8.32
C ALA A 131 -3.30 -13.55 8.20
N LYS A 132 -3.08 -14.14 7.00
CA LYS A 132 -1.86 -14.90 6.73
C LYS A 132 -0.65 -13.99 6.57
N ASP A 133 -0.81 -12.87 5.88
CA ASP A 133 0.27 -11.89 5.70
C ASP A 133 0.76 -11.36 7.06
N ALA A 134 -0.13 -11.29 8.07
CA ALA A 134 0.27 -10.89 9.43
C ALA A 134 1.25 -11.87 10.06
N ASP A 135 1.04 -13.16 9.89
CA ASP A 135 1.97 -14.20 10.36
C ASP A 135 3.29 -14.16 9.57
N ASP A 136 3.20 -14.10 8.24
CA ASP A 136 4.36 -14.07 7.35
C ASP A 136 5.22 -12.82 7.60
N PHE A 137 4.61 -11.65 7.78
CA PHE A 137 5.34 -10.40 8.02
C PHE A 137 5.96 -10.34 9.42
N ALA A 138 5.32 -10.94 10.42
CA ALA A 138 5.93 -11.08 11.74
C ALA A 138 7.23 -11.92 11.68
N GLU A 139 7.23 -12.99 10.87
CA GLU A 139 8.44 -13.78 10.63
C GLU A 139 9.50 -12.99 9.87
N LEU A 140 9.13 -12.32 8.78
CA LEU A 140 10.05 -11.50 7.98
C LEU A 140 10.67 -10.37 8.79
N ALA A 141 9.90 -9.74 9.68
CA ALA A 141 10.36 -8.65 10.53
C ALA A 141 11.37 -9.04 11.62
N ALA A 142 11.57 -10.34 11.87
CA ALA A 142 12.62 -10.81 12.75
C ALA A 142 14.02 -10.38 12.26
N THR A 143 14.17 -10.10 10.96
CA THR A 143 15.38 -9.54 10.35
C THR A 143 15.06 -8.20 9.72
N LYS A 144 15.61 -7.12 10.29
CA LYS A 144 15.39 -5.78 9.74
C LYS A 144 16.02 -5.60 8.36
N LEU A 145 15.30 -4.93 7.49
CA LEU A 145 15.80 -4.48 6.19
C LEU A 145 17.03 -3.57 6.37
N GLN A 146 18.04 -3.75 5.55
CA GLN A 146 19.30 -2.99 5.62
C GLN A 146 19.43 -1.95 4.50
N MET A 147 18.72 -2.11 3.38
CA MET A 147 18.68 -1.09 2.34
C MET A 147 18.03 0.20 2.87
N PRO A 148 18.39 1.37 2.31
CA PRO A 148 17.72 2.61 2.64
C PRO A 148 16.21 2.53 2.40
N LEU A 149 15.43 2.93 3.39
CA LEU A 149 13.97 2.96 3.37
C LEU A 149 13.47 4.40 3.54
N LEU A 150 12.65 4.87 2.61
CA LEU A 150 11.84 6.07 2.78
C LEU A 150 10.40 5.67 3.12
N VAL A 151 9.83 6.25 4.16
CA VAL A 151 8.40 6.14 4.49
C VAL A 151 7.75 7.49 4.24
N LEU A 152 6.79 7.54 3.31
CA LEU A 152 5.94 8.70 3.08
C LEU A 152 4.55 8.43 3.66
N SER A 153 4.04 9.39 4.41
CA SER A 153 2.74 9.27 5.06
C SER A 153 1.96 10.58 4.98
N GLY A 154 0.68 10.50 4.68
CA GLY A 154 -0.20 11.65 4.66
C GLY A 154 -0.45 12.19 6.06
N GLU A 155 -0.34 13.52 6.23
CA GLU A 155 -0.59 14.17 7.52
C GLU A 155 -1.98 13.86 8.06
N LYS A 156 -2.97 13.74 7.16
CA LYS A 156 -4.39 13.52 7.48
C LYS A 156 -4.81 12.04 7.47
N ALA A 157 -3.86 11.12 7.23
CA ALA A 157 -4.12 9.68 7.23
C ALA A 157 -3.20 8.95 8.22
N GLY A 158 -2.18 8.23 7.76
CA GLY A 158 -1.28 7.48 8.65
C GLY A 158 -0.41 8.34 9.56
N GLY A 159 -0.07 9.55 9.13
CA GLY A 159 0.70 10.50 9.91
C GLY A 159 2.04 9.94 10.40
N PRO A 160 2.55 10.40 11.56
CA PRO A 160 3.80 9.91 12.13
C PRO A 160 3.79 8.41 12.47
N PHE A 161 2.60 7.84 12.65
CA PHE A 161 2.44 6.43 13.02
C PHE A 161 3.07 5.48 12.01
N LEU A 162 2.89 5.71 10.70
CA LEU A 162 3.47 4.84 9.67
C LEU A 162 4.99 4.95 9.62
N ILE A 163 5.55 6.13 9.88
CA ILE A 163 7.00 6.32 9.95
C ILE A 163 7.59 5.47 11.09
N GLU A 164 6.95 5.47 12.25
CA GLU A 164 7.38 4.64 13.39
C GLU A 164 7.26 3.13 13.06
N ARG A 165 6.27 2.73 12.29
CA ARG A 165 6.16 1.34 11.80
C ARG A 165 7.32 0.97 10.87
N GLY A 166 7.74 1.87 9.97
CA GLY A 166 8.93 1.65 9.14
C GLY A 166 10.19 1.38 9.97
N LYS A 167 10.39 2.08 11.08
CA LYS A 167 11.53 1.86 12.01
C LYS A 167 11.50 0.50 12.72
N MET A 168 10.34 -0.15 12.78
CA MET A 168 10.24 -1.49 13.35
C MET A 168 10.82 -2.54 12.42
N VAL A 169 10.75 -2.34 11.10
CA VAL A 169 11.09 -3.33 10.07
C VAL A 169 12.38 -3.02 9.32
N ALA A 170 12.98 -1.84 9.48
CA ALA A 170 14.22 -1.46 8.81
C ALA A 170 15.19 -0.72 9.74
N SER A 171 16.48 -0.77 9.40
CA SER A 171 17.56 -0.15 10.18
C SER A 171 17.89 1.27 9.72
N ASN A 172 17.72 1.57 8.44
CA ASN A 172 18.05 2.87 7.83
C ASN A 172 16.77 3.50 7.26
N VAL A 173 16.05 4.28 8.08
CA VAL A 173 14.72 4.82 7.76
C VAL A 173 14.74 6.33 7.72
N GLU A 174 14.39 6.90 6.58
CA GLU A 174 13.95 8.29 6.43
C GLU A 174 12.41 8.31 6.48
N GLY A 175 11.84 9.28 7.18
CA GLY A 175 10.38 9.47 7.21
C GLY A 175 10.01 10.90 6.82
N ALA A 176 8.96 11.06 6.03
CA ALA A 176 8.43 12.37 5.73
C ALA A 176 6.89 12.38 5.72
N LEU A 177 6.33 13.43 6.30
CA LEU A 177 4.90 13.71 6.20
C LEU A 177 4.63 14.52 4.93
N VAL A 178 3.58 14.12 4.22
CA VAL A 178 3.00 14.85 3.10
C VAL A 178 1.90 15.73 3.66
N MET A 179 2.20 17.02 3.75
CA MET A 179 1.34 17.99 4.44
C MET A 179 0.02 18.21 3.71
N GLY A 180 -1.09 18.19 4.44
CA GLY A 180 -2.43 18.38 3.91
C GLY A 180 -2.99 17.20 3.14
N SER A 181 -2.24 16.11 2.94
CA SER A 181 -2.66 14.93 2.19
C SER A 181 -3.28 13.87 3.11
N GLY A 182 -4.24 13.14 2.56
CA GLY A 182 -4.75 11.88 3.09
C GLY A 182 -3.98 10.68 2.54
N HIS A 183 -4.73 9.63 2.22
CA HIS A 183 -4.16 8.38 1.71
C HIS A 183 -3.65 8.49 0.26
N TRP A 184 -4.27 9.33 -0.56
CA TRP A 184 -4.00 9.47 -1.99
C TRP A 184 -2.86 10.46 -2.24
N LEU A 185 -1.67 10.13 -1.74
CA LEU A 185 -0.50 11.03 -1.73
C LEU A 185 -0.14 11.60 -3.09
N MET A 186 -0.19 10.76 -4.13
CA MET A 186 0.24 11.12 -5.48
C MET A 186 -0.79 12.03 -6.18
N GLU A 187 -2.06 11.87 -5.83
CA GLU A 187 -3.18 12.64 -6.38
C GLU A 187 -3.37 13.95 -5.60
N GLU A 188 -3.30 13.90 -4.27
CA GLU A 188 -3.58 15.04 -3.40
C GLU A 188 -2.40 16.02 -3.29
N ALA A 189 -1.16 15.53 -3.37
CA ALA A 189 0.03 16.35 -3.14
C ALA A 189 1.24 15.93 -4.01
N PRO A 190 1.11 15.79 -5.35
CA PRO A 190 2.18 15.37 -6.24
C PRO A 190 3.42 16.26 -6.14
N ASP A 191 3.23 17.57 -5.92
CA ASP A 191 4.31 18.56 -5.81
C ASP A 191 5.19 18.34 -4.56
N GLN A 192 4.69 17.65 -3.55
CA GLN A 192 5.48 17.27 -2.37
C GLN A 192 6.08 15.87 -2.54
N VAL A 193 5.34 14.93 -3.13
CA VAL A 193 5.71 13.53 -3.21
C VAL A 193 6.77 13.28 -4.28
N ILE A 194 6.55 13.78 -5.51
CA ILE A 194 7.44 13.51 -6.65
C ILE A 194 8.88 13.98 -6.39
N PRO A 195 9.13 15.22 -5.92
CA PRO A 195 10.50 15.63 -5.62
C PRO A 195 11.18 14.78 -4.54
N LYS A 196 10.44 14.36 -3.50
CA LYS A 196 11.00 13.50 -2.45
C LYS A 196 11.34 12.10 -2.97
N LEU A 197 10.51 11.53 -3.83
CA LEU A 197 10.79 10.25 -4.48
C LEU A 197 12.06 10.35 -5.33
N VAL A 198 12.14 11.35 -6.21
CA VAL A 198 13.30 11.56 -7.09
C VAL A 198 14.56 11.78 -6.27
N GLU A 199 14.53 12.70 -5.29
CA GLU A 199 15.67 12.95 -4.41
C GLU A 199 16.17 11.67 -3.71
N PHE A 200 15.25 10.87 -3.15
CA PHE A 200 15.62 9.65 -2.43
C PHE A 200 16.12 8.55 -3.36
N LEU A 201 15.46 8.35 -4.49
CA LEU A 201 15.78 7.27 -5.41
C LEU A 201 17.09 7.52 -6.18
N ASP A 202 17.50 8.78 -6.40
CA ASP A 202 18.69 9.13 -7.19
C ASP A 202 19.99 9.26 -6.37
N ARG A 203 19.92 9.13 -5.05
CA ARG A 203 21.12 9.01 -4.21
C ARG A 203 21.78 7.67 -4.41
#